data_1df5b53e1ade88f091708bf768a85c8c
#
_entry.id   1df5b53e1ade88f091708bf768a85c8c
#
_cell.length_a   1.000
_cell.length_b   1.000
_cell.length_c   1.000
_cell.angle_alpha   90.00
_cell.angle_beta   90.00
_cell.angle_gamma   90.00
#
_symmetry.space_group_name_H-M   'P 1'
#
loop_
_entity.id
_entity.type
_entity.pdbx_description
1 polymer ?
#
loop_
_entity_poly.entity_id
_entity_poly.type
_entity_poly.pdbx_seq_one_letter_code
_entity_poly.pdbx_strand_id
1 'polypeptide(L)'
;MGRRQKLLHRALAFLSLVRWTHLAFLAFAQIVAYYFLFRLEDGWMPDFQLLAVLLATGGIVGGGTLINSFYDLERDLVQRPWRTLFERPVAKKYGLRIAAWLYGIGLVTAWIGLPFPVDAGFGLYALLVWLYSHKQWGQHRLGPLMATLLAYTPLLLLAFTYAPDSAPGFWQSLPLAMIMIAIEWRRQWERKYMLTLPLEGRKALLTRQWVYKVLLVLGILAIPFI
;
A
#
# COMPACT_ATOMS: atom_id res chain seq x y z
N MET A 1 -11.22 -27.65 18.34
CA MET A 1 -11.37 -26.22 18.01
C MET A 1 -12.79 -25.96 17.57
N GLY A 2 -13.53 -25.09 18.29
CA GLY A 2 -14.95 -24.79 17.99
C GLY A 2 -15.12 -23.99 16.68
N ARG A 3 -16.35 -24.00 16.11
CA ARG A 3 -16.67 -23.29 14.85
C ARG A 3 -16.28 -21.80 14.91
N ARG A 4 -16.51 -21.12 16.04
CA ARG A 4 -16.15 -19.70 16.28
C ARG A 4 -14.64 -19.48 16.23
N GLN A 5 -13.84 -20.35 16.84
CA GLN A 5 -12.38 -20.25 16.83
C GLN A 5 -11.80 -20.43 15.41
N LYS A 6 -12.38 -21.34 14.61
CA LYS A 6 -11.98 -21.52 13.19
C LYS A 6 -12.27 -20.27 12.35
N LEU A 7 -13.42 -19.62 12.58
CA LEU A 7 -13.77 -18.36 11.90
C LEU A 7 -12.82 -17.23 12.29
N LEU A 8 -12.55 -17.05 13.58
CA LEU A 8 -11.62 -16.02 14.07
C LEU A 8 -10.21 -16.23 13.49
N HIS A 9 -9.70 -17.47 13.49
CA HIS A 9 -8.41 -17.78 12.89
C HIS A 9 -8.36 -17.43 11.40
N ARG A 10 -9.41 -17.72 10.63
CA ARG A 10 -9.47 -17.40 9.21
C ARG A 10 -9.52 -15.87 8.98
N ALA A 11 -10.28 -15.14 9.80
CA ALA A 11 -10.35 -13.69 9.73
C ALA A 11 -9.01 -13.04 10.04
N LEU A 12 -8.31 -13.47 11.09
CA LEU A 12 -6.98 -12.97 11.45
C LEU A 12 -5.94 -13.30 10.39
N ALA A 13 -5.98 -14.53 9.82
CA ALA A 13 -5.11 -14.93 8.73
C ALA A 13 -5.36 -14.06 7.47
N PHE A 14 -6.62 -13.76 7.16
CA PHE A 14 -6.98 -12.88 6.07
C PHE A 14 -6.46 -11.45 6.28
N LEU A 15 -6.71 -10.85 7.46
CA LEU A 15 -6.20 -9.53 7.79
C LEU A 15 -4.66 -9.46 7.70
N SER A 16 -3.97 -10.51 8.17
CA SER A 16 -2.52 -10.61 8.04
C SER A 16 -2.06 -10.67 6.58
N LEU A 17 -2.74 -11.45 5.73
CA LEU A 17 -2.45 -11.57 4.29
C LEU A 17 -2.63 -10.25 3.54
N VAL A 18 -3.73 -9.53 3.79
CA VAL A 18 -4.03 -8.22 3.19
C VAL A 18 -3.08 -7.14 3.70
N ARG A 19 -2.28 -7.44 4.73
CA ARG A 19 -1.38 -6.47 5.39
C ARG A 19 -2.15 -5.24 5.88
N TRP A 20 -3.24 -5.46 6.64
CA TRP A 20 -4.16 -4.43 7.10
C TRP A 20 -3.47 -3.19 7.69
N THR A 21 -2.34 -3.36 8.41
CA THR A 21 -1.56 -2.24 8.95
C THR A 21 -0.99 -1.33 7.86
N HIS A 22 -0.59 -1.90 6.73
CA HIS A 22 -0.12 -1.12 5.58
C HIS A 22 -1.28 -0.36 4.92
N LEU A 23 -2.44 -1.00 4.77
CA LEU A 23 -3.64 -0.34 4.25
C LEU A 23 -4.12 0.80 5.16
N ALA A 24 -4.15 0.57 6.48
CA ALA A 24 -4.52 1.59 7.45
C ALA A 24 -3.56 2.79 7.41
N PHE A 25 -2.27 2.53 7.23
CA PHE A 25 -1.24 3.56 7.10
C PHE A 25 -1.42 4.39 5.83
N LEU A 26 -1.71 3.73 4.71
CA LEU A 26 -1.93 4.38 3.44
C LEU A 26 -3.23 5.22 3.46
N ALA A 27 -4.30 4.67 4.03
CA ALA A 27 -5.55 5.41 4.23
C ALA A 27 -5.35 6.63 5.14
N PHE A 28 -4.60 6.47 6.23
CA PHE A 28 -4.25 7.60 7.11
C PHE A 28 -3.48 8.69 6.36
N ALA A 29 -2.47 8.32 5.56
CA ALA A 29 -1.70 9.27 4.77
C ALA A 29 -2.60 10.02 3.75
N GLN A 30 -3.52 9.31 3.08
CA GLN A 30 -4.48 9.91 2.15
C GLN A 30 -5.45 10.87 2.86
N ILE A 31 -5.96 10.51 4.03
CA ILE A 31 -6.85 11.36 4.84
C ILE A 31 -6.12 12.62 5.28
N VAL A 32 -4.89 12.50 5.81
CA VAL A 32 -4.08 13.66 6.23
C VAL A 32 -3.78 14.56 5.03
N ALA A 33 -3.35 13.99 3.89
CA ALA A 33 -3.10 14.77 2.68
C ALA A 33 -4.36 15.48 2.18
N TYR A 34 -5.52 14.80 2.19
CA TYR A 34 -6.79 15.41 1.81
C TYR A 34 -7.12 16.64 2.65
N TYR A 35 -7.13 16.52 3.98
CA TYR A 35 -7.54 17.61 4.85
C TYR A 35 -6.56 18.80 4.89
N PHE A 36 -5.27 18.54 4.75
CA PHE A 36 -4.24 19.57 4.96
C PHE A 36 -3.63 20.10 3.66
N LEU A 37 -3.66 19.34 2.56
CA LEU A 37 -3.09 19.79 1.29
C LEU A 37 -4.14 20.20 0.25
N PHE A 38 -5.33 19.56 0.28
CA PHE A 38 -6.28 19.68 -0.81
C PHE A 38 -7.62 20.30 -0.43
N ARG A 39 -7.96 20.37 0.86
CA ARG A 39 -9.23 20.92 1.32
C ARG A 39 -9.03 22.05 2.32
N LEU A 40 -8.92 23.28 1.83
CA LEU A 40 -8.61 24.43 2.67
C LEU A 40 -9.84 25.13 3.27
N GLU A 41 -11.09 24.94 2.80
CA GLU A 41 -12.21 25.81 3.19
C GLU A 41 -13.53 25.15 3.62
N ASP A 42 -13.82 23.89 3.31
CA ASP A 42 -15.19 23.32 3.42
C ASP A 42 -15.47 22.32 4.55
N GLY A 43 -14.96 22.52 5.74
CA GLY A 43 -15.36 21.71 6.90
C GLY A 43 -14.81 20.27 6.93
N TRP A 44 -15.00 19.59 8.06
CA TRP A 44 -14.39 18.28 8.39
C TRP A 44 -15.12 17.05 7.82
N MET A 45 -16.16 17.21 7.00
CA MET A 45 -16.88 16.06 6.43
C MET A 45 -16.16 15.51 5.22
N PRO A 46 -15.81 14.20 5.20
CA PRO A 46 -15.25 13.56 4.01
C PRO A 46 -16.28 13.58 2.89
N ASP A 47 -15.84 13.91 1.68
CA ASP A 47 -16.70 13.84 0.51
C ASP A 47 -16.72 12.43 -0.09
N PHE A 48 -17.64 12.21 -1.04
CA PHE A 48 -17.80 10.91 -1.70
C PHE A 48 -16.56 10.52 -2.51
N GLN A 49 -15.84 11.48 -3.10
CA GLN A 49 -14.64 11.22 -3.89
C GLN A 49 -13.49 10.71 -3.01
N LEU A 50 -13.29 11.29 -1.81
CA LEU A 50 -12.30 10.75 -0.85
C LEU A 50 -12.63 9.31 -0.48
N LEU A 51 -13.89 9.00 -0.18
CA LEU A 51 -14.30 7.64 0.12
C LEU A 51 -14.03 6.69 -1.05
N ALA A 52 -14.32 7.14 -2.29
CA ALA A 52 -14.02 6.37 -3.49
C ALA A 52 -12.51 6.11 -3.66
N VAL A 53 -11.66 7.13 -3.46
CA VAL A 53 -10.20 6.98 -3.50
C VAL A 53 -9.70 5.99 -2.45
N LEU A 54 -10.19 6.09 -1.21
CA LEU A 54 -9.80 5.18 -0.12
C LEU A 54 -10.18 3.73 -0.40
N LEU A 55 -11.43 3.50 -0.87
CA LEU A 55 -11.92 2.17 -1.19
C LEU A 55 -11.23 1.59 -2.43
N ALA A 56 -11.03 2.39 -3.48
CA ALA A 56 -10.29 1.98 -4.67
C ALA A 56 -8.85 1.60 -4.33
N THR A 57 -8.15 2.44 -3.58
CA THR A 57 -6.80 2.16 -3.10
C THR A 57 -6.75 0.90 -2.25
N GLY A 58 -7.64 0.79 -1.26
CA GLY A 58 -7.73 -0.36 -0.36
C GLY A 58 -7.98 -1.67 -1.10
N GLY A 59 -8.90 -1.67 -2.06
CA GLY A 59 -9.22 -2.83 -2.91
C GLY A 59 -8.03 -3.26 -3.77
N ILE A 60 -7.41 -2.33 -4.49
CA ILE A 60 -6.30 -2.62 -5.40
C ILE A 60 -5.06 -3.07 -4.63
N VAL A 61 -4.65 -2.34 -3.58
CA VAL A 61 -3.47 -2.69 -2.78
C VAL A 61 -3.69 -3.99 -2.00
N GLY A 62 -4.87 -4.15 -1.40
CA GLY A 62 -5.24 -5.38 -0.70
C GLY A 62 -5.25 -6.60 -1.62
N GLY A 63 -5.85 -6.47 -2.80
CA GLY A 63 -5.82 -7.50 -3.83
C GLY A 63 -4.39 -7.82 -4.30
N GLY A 64 -3.57 -6.80 -4.56
CA GLY A 64 -2.17 -6.96 -4.95
C GLY A 64 -1.34 -7.70 -3.89
N THR A 65 -1.53 -7.38 -2.60
CA THR A 65 -0.82 -8.08 -1.52
C THR A 65 -1.22 -9.56 -1.42
N LEU A 66 -2.49 -9.90 -1.68
CA LEU A 66 -2.96 -11.29 -1.73
C LEU A 66 -2.35 -12.06 -2.90
N ILE A 67 -2.31 -11.45 -4.10
CA ILE A 67 -1.67 -12.07 -5.27
C ILE A 67 -0.19 -12.30 -5.00
N ASN A 68 0.52 -11.29 -4.47
CA ASN A 68 1.93 -11.42 -4.13
C ASN A 68 2.17 -12.53 -3.10
N SER A 69 1.35 -12.59 -2.04
CA SER A 69 1.45 -13.65 -1.02
C SER A 69 1.15 -15.04 -1.57
N PHE A 70 0.35 -15.15 -2.63
CA PHE A 70 0.08 -16.44 -3.29
C PHE A 70 1.31 -16.92 -4.09
N TYR A 71 1.97 -16.03 -4.84
CA TYR A 71 3.14 -16.39 -5.64
C TYR A 71 4.42 -16.54 -4.79
N ASP A 72 4.55 -15.78 -3.70
CA ASP A 72 5.73 -15.82 -2.83
C ASP A 72 5.62 -16.86 -1.69
N LEU A 73 4.58 -17.70 -1.66
CA LEU A 73 4.28 -18.59 -0.54
C LEU A 73 5.45 -19.49 -0.13
N GLU A 74 6.16 -20.10 -1.10
CA GLU A 74 7.29 -20.99 -0.82
C GLU A 74 8.51 -20.20 -0.32
N ARG A 75 8.75 -19.04 -0.89
CA ARG A 75 9.82 -18.12 -0.45
C ARG A 75 9.56 -17.57 0.96
N ASP A 76 8.33 -17.21 1.25
CA ASP A 76 7.90 -16.73 2.56
C ASP A 76 7.97 -17.83 3.63
N LEU A 77 7.81 -19.10 3.28
CA LEU A 77 8.02 -20.23 4.21
C LEU A 77 9.46 -20.26 4.74
N VAL A 78 10.45 -19.94 3.90
CA VAL A 78 11.85 -19.89 4.31
C VAL A 78 12.15 -18.63 5.14
N GLN A 79 11.52 -17.49 4.77
CA GLN A 79 11.83 -16.19 5.39
C GLN A 79 11.03 -15.93 6.67
N ARG A 80 9.79 -16.40 6.73
CA ARG A 80 8.82 -16.13 7.81
C ARG A 80 7.95 -17.34 8.10
N PRO A 81 8.54 -18.46 8.53
CA PRO A 81 7.87 -19.77 8.60
C PRO A 81 6.57 -19.73 9.41
N TRP A 82 6.59 -19.14 10.59
CA TRP A 82 5.42 -19.11 11.49
C TRP A 82 4.24 -18.34 10.91
N ARG A 83 4.51 -17.19 10.33
CA ARG A 83 3.49 -16.36 9.70
C ARG A 83 2.91 -17.07 8.48
N THR A 84 3.76 -17.60 7.63
CA THR A 84 3.34 -18.26 6.39
C THR A 84 2.56 -19.54 6.67
N LEU A 85 2.93 -20.33 7.68
CA LEU A 85 2.15 -21.52 8.11
C LEU A 85 0.75 -21.12 8.58
N PHE A 86 0.62 -20.00 9.29
CA PHE A 86 -0.67 -19.48 9.73
C PHE A 86 -1.55 -19.00 8.56
N GLU A 87 -0.97 -18.29 7.58
CA GLU A 87 -1.64 -17.68 6.44
C GLU A 87 -1.94 -18.68 5.31
N ARG A 88 -1.10 -19.74 5.14
CA ARG A 88 -1.12 -20.69 4.03
C ARG A 88 -2.50 -21.30 3.71
N PRO A 89 -3.29 -21.78 4.68
CA PRO A 89 -4.59 -22.38 4.38
C PRO A 89 -5.57 -21.43 3.71
N VAL A 90 -5.53 -20.15 4.10
CA VAL A 90 -6.40 -19.10 3.55
C VAL A 90 -5.87 -18.62 2.21
N ALA A 91 -4.56 -18.37 2.09
CA ALA A 91 -3.93 -17.93 0.87
C ALA A 91 -4.13 -18.92 -0.28
N LYS A 92 -3.85 -20.21 -0.02
CA LYS A 92 -3.94 -21.26 -1.04
C LYS A 92 -5.37 -21.54 -1.49
N LYS A 93 -6.35 -21.48 -0.57
CA LYS A 93 -7.75 -21.84 -0.88
C LYS A 93 -8.56 -20.66 -1.45
N TYR A 94 -8.34 -19.46 -0.95
CA TYR A 94 -9.20 -18.30 -1.22
C TYR A 94 -8.45 -17.08 -1.79
N GLY A 95 -7.12 -17.05 -1.69
CA GLY A 95 -6.30 -15.86 -1.97
C GLY A 95 -6.61 -15.21 -3.31
N LEU A 96 -6.54 -15.95 -4.43
CA LEU A 96 -6.79 -15.40 -5.76
C LEU A 96 -8.25 -14.98 -5.96
N ARG A 97 -9.21 -15.72 -5.39
CA ARG A 97 -10.63 -15.38 -5.48
C ARG A 97 -10.93 -14.07 -4.76
N ILE A 98 -10.42 -13.92 -3.54
CA ILE A 98 -10.60 -12.72 -2.74
C ILE A 98 -9.85 -11.54 -3.38
N ALA A 99 -8.66 -11.78 -3.92
CA ALA A 99 -7.92 -10.77 -4.67
C ALA A 99 -8.72 -10.22 -5.85
N ALA A 100 -9.34 -11.11 -6.66
CA ALA A 100 -10.19 -10.71 -7.78
C ALA A 100 -11.40 -9.86 -7.32
N TRP A 101 -12.05 -10.25 -6.22
CA TRP A 101 -13.14 -9.47 -5.64
C TRP A 101 -12.67 -8.08 -5.15
N LEU A 102 -11.54 -8.01 -4.45
CA LEU A 102 -10.98 -6.74 -3.99
C LEU A 102 -10.61 -5.82 -5.16
N TYR A 103 -9.99 -6.35 -6.22
CA TYR A 103 -9.73 -5.60 -7.44
C TYR A 103 -11.03 -5.11 -8.09
N GLY A 104 -12.02 -6.00 -8.24
CA GLY A 104 -13.31 -5.65 -8.81
C GLY A 104 -14.00 -4.52 -8.03
N ILE A 105 -14.07 -4.65 -6.71
CA ILE A 105 -14.64 -3.61 -5.82
C ILE A 105 -13.85 -2.30 -5.98
N GLY A 106 -12.52 -2.35 -5.94
CA GLY A 106 -11.67 -1.17 -6.09
C GLY A 106 -11.88 -0.45 -7.42
N LEU A 107 -11.91 -1.18 -8.54
CA LEU A 107 -12.12 -0.62 -9.88
C LEU A 107 -13.53 -0.07 -10.07
N VAL A 108 -14.56 -0.79 -9.63
CA VAL A 108 -15.96 -0.34 -9.71
C VAL A 108 -16.14 0.94 -8.87
N THR A 109 -15.56 0.99 -7.68
CA THR A 109 -15.63 2.18 -6.82
C THR A 109 -14.92 3.37 -7.47
N ALA A 110 -13.75 3.17 -8.09
CA ALA A 110 -13.08 4.23 -8.83
C ALA A 110 -13.92 4.74 -9.99
N TRP A 111 -14.48 3.83 -10.79
CA TRP A 111 -15.27 4.17 -11.96
C TRP A 111 -16.58 4.93 -11.63
N ILE A 112 -17.25 4.57 -10.54
CA ILE A 112 -18.49 5.23 -10.13
C ILE A 112 -18.22 6.54 -9.38
N GLY A 113 -17.13 6.60 -8.58
CA GLY A 113 -16.89 7.67 -7.62
C GLY A 113 -15.92 8.75 -8.07
N LEU A 114 -15.16 8.53 -9.14
CA LEU A 114 -14.09 9.45 -9.55
C LEU A 114 -14.29 9.95 -10.99
N PRO A 115 -13.90 11.20 -11.27
CA PRO A 115 -13.99 11.76 -12.61
C PRO A 115 -12.91 11.17 -13.53
N PHE A 116 -13.16 11.18 -14.84
CA PHE A 116 -12.12 10.98 -15.85
C PHE A 116 -11.16 12.18 -15.83
N PRO A 117 -9.82 11.99 -15.85
CA PRO A 117 -9.06 10.76 -16.13
C PRO A 117 -8.59 9.98 -14.88
N VAL A 118 -9.07 10.32 -13.68
CA VAL A 118 -8.59 9.71 -12.41
C VAL A 118 -9.01 8.24 -12.31
N ASP A 119 -10.23 7.92 -12.71
CA ASP A 119 -10.74 6.54 -12.78
C ASP A 119 -9.89 5.65 -13.70
N ALA A 120 -9.51 6.17 -14.87
CA ALA A 120 -8.57 5.51 -15.79
C ALA A 120 -7.17 5.34 -15.15
N GLY A 121 -6.72 6.32 -14.35
CA GLY A 121 -5.50 6.26 -13.55
C GLY A 121 -5.53 5.11 -12.55
N PHE A 122 -6.65 4.89 -11.86
CA PHE A 122 -6.85 3.73 -10.98
C PHE A 122 -6.86 2.40 -11.76
N GLY A 123 -7.41 2.38 -12.97
CA GLY A 123 -7.35 1.23 -13.87
C GLY A 123 -5.90 0.87 -14.23
N LEU A 124 -5.10 1.85 -14.61
CA LEU A 124 -3.67 1.68 -14.88
C LEU A 124 -2.92 1.24 -13.63
N TYR A 125 -3.20 1.85 -12.49
CA TYR A 125 -2.60 1.48 -11.21
C TYR A 125 -2.89 0.01 -10.85
N ALA A 126 -4.13 -0.44 -10.99
CA ALA A 126 -4.52 -1.82 -10.76
C ALA A 126 -3.74 -2.79 -11.67
N LEU A 127 -3.62 -2.46 -12.96
CA LEU A 127 -2.82 -3.23 -13.91
C LEU A 127 -1.35 -3.32 -13.50
N LEU A 128 -0.73 -2.20 -13.11
CA LEU A 128 0.66 -2.16 -12.67
C LEU A 128 0.90 -2.96 -11.38
N VAL A 129 0.01 -2.85 -10.39
CA VAL A 129 0.07 -3.65 -9.15
C VAL A 129 -0.09 -5.13 -9.45
N TRP A 130 -0.99 -5.50 -10.36
CA TRP A 130 -1.15 -6.89 -10.79
C TRP A 130 0.11 -7.40 -11.51
N LEU A 131 0.64 -6.66 -12.47
CA LEU A 131 1.87 -7.03 -13.19
C LEU A 131 3.07 -7.15 -12.24
N TYR A 132 3.23 -6.21 -11.30
CA TYR A 132 4.27 -6.27 -10.28
C TYR A 132 4.21 -7.55 -9.47
N SER A 133 3.02 -7.94 -9.03
CA SER A 133 2.79 -9.12 -8.22
C SER A 133 2.91 -10.42 -9.03
N HIS A 134 2.28 -10.48 -10.22
CA HIS A 134 2.24 -11.67 -11.09
C HIS A 134 3.61 -11.96 -11.72
N LYS A 135 4.29 -10.95 -12.25
CA LYS A 135 5.62 -11.08 -12.88
C LYS A 135 6.77 -11.06 -11.87
N GLN A 136 6.46 -10.96 -10.57
CA GLN A 136 7.46 -10.90 -9.49
C GLN A 136 8.54 -9.83 -9.73
N TRP A 137 8.14 -8.66 -10.24
CA TRP A 137 9.06 -7.56 -10.57
C TRP A 137 9.89 -7.11 -9.38
N GLY A 138 9.45 -7.36 -8.15
CA GLY A 138 10.24 -7.12 -6.94
C GLY A 138 11.60 -7.81 -6.93
N GLN A 139 11.76 -8.89 -7.72
CA GLN A 139 13.01 -9.64 -7.84
C GLN A 139 14.00 -8.99 -8.83
N HIS A 140 13.52 -8.18 -9.79
CA HIS A 140 14.36 -7.47 -10.75
C HIS A 140 15.19 -6.36 -10.10
N ARG A 141 16.26 -5.91 -10.78
CA ARG A 141 17.12 -4.80 -10.28
C ARG A 141 16.32 -3.54 -9.96
N LEU A 142 15.33 -3.20 -10.80
CA LEU A 142 14.46 -2.05 -10.63
C LEU A 142 13.27 -2.32 -9.66
N GLY A 143 13.15 -3.51 -9.10
CA GLY A 143 12.07 -3.88 -8.18
C GLY A 143 11.85 -2.89 -7.03
N PRO A 144 12.90 -2.43 -6.32
CA PRO A 144 12.74 -1.42 -5.27
C PRO A 144 12.17 -0.09 -5.76
N LEU A 145 12.57 0.37 -6.94
CA LEU A 145 12.02 1.59 -7.54
C LEU A 145 10.54 1.41 -7.88
N MET A 146 10.19 0.31 -8.55
CA MET A 146 8.80 0.00 -8.88
C MET A 146 7.91 -0.13 -7.63
N ALA A 147 8.40 -0.80 -6.58
CA ALA A 147 7.69 -0.90 -5.32
C ALA A 147 7.42 0.48 -4.69
N THR A 148 8.40 1.38 -4.77
CA THR A 148 8.26 2.76 -4.26
C THR A 148 7.26 3.55 -5.08
N LEU A 149 7.35 3.52 -6.41
CA LEU A 149 6.40 4.20 -7.28
C LEU A 149 4.97 3.72 -7.03
N LEU A 150 4.75 2.40 -6.97
CA LEU A 150 3.43 1.83 -6.67
C LEU A 150 2.92 2.21 -5.27
N ALA A 151 3.80 2.38 -4.28
CA ALA A 151 3.40 2.81 -2.94
C ALA A 151 2.90 4.26 -2.90
N TYR A 152 3.45 5.15 -3.76
CA TYR A 152 3.10 6.57 -3.81
C TYR A 152 2.02 6.91 -4.86
N THR A 153 1.76 6.03 -5.82
CA THR A 153 0.72 6.23 -6.85
C THR A 153 -0.65 6.59 -6.26
N PRO A 154 -1.15 5.97 -5.17
CA PRO A 154 -2.44 6.35 -4.58
C PRO A 154 -2.48 7.79 -4.05
N LEU A 155 -1.36 8.34 -3.57
CA LEU A 155 -1.28 9.74 -3.15
C LEU A 155 -1.25 10.67 -4.35
N LEU A 156 -0.60 10.28 -5.45
CA LEU A 156 -0.65 11.03 -6.72
C LEU A 156 -2.06 11.04 -7.30
N LEU A 157 -2.77 9.91 -7.29
CA LEU A 157 -4.16 9.84 -7.75
C LEU A 157 -5.10 10.68 -6.89
N LEU A 158 -4.88 10.71 -5.57
CA LEU A 158 -5.59 11.64 -4.69
C LEU A 158 -5.29 13.10 -5.08
N ALA A 159 -4.02 13.44 -5.31
CA ALA A 159 -3.64 14.79 -5.75
C ALA A 159 -4.32 15.17 -7.07
N PHE A 160 -4.37 14.27 -8.05
CA PHE A 160 -5.06 14.51 -9.32
C PHE A 160 -6.57 14.64 -9.18
N THR A 161 -7.19 14.03 -8.16
CA THR A 161 -8.62 14.20 -7.88
C THR A 161 -8.93 15.63 -7.44
N TYR A 162 -8.05 16.25 -6.66
CA TYR A 162 -8.29 17.55 -6.03
C TYR A 162 -7.38 18.71 -6.54
N ALA A 163 -6.40 18.41 -7.39
CA ALA A 163 -5.39 19.37 -7.86
C ALA A 163 -5.93 20.62 -8.57
N PRO A 164 -7.07 20.57 -9.30
CA PRO A 164 -7.60 21.78 -9.94
C PRO A 164 -7.86 22.92 -8.94
N ASP A 165 -8.25 22.56 -7.71
CA ASP A 165 -8.67 23.52 -6.70
C ASP A 165 -7.56 23.84 -5.66
N SER A 166 -6.47 23.07 -5.64
CA SER A 166 -5.46 23.10 -4.58
C SER A 166 -4.00 23.17 -5.08
N ALA A 167 -3.77 23.73 -6.26
CA ALA A 167 -2.42 23.79 -6.86
C ALA A 167 -1.32 24.32 -5.91
N PRO A 168 -1.53 25.37 -5.07
CA PRO A 168 -0.51 25.84 -4.14
C PRO A 168 -0.08 24.77 -3.13
N GLY A 169 -1.04 24.11 -2.47
CA GLY A 169 -0.75 23.04 -1.47
C GLY A 169 0.01 21.85 -2.07
N PHE A 170 -0.32 21.48 -3.31
CA PHE A 170 0.39 20.42 -4.02
C PHE A 170 1.88 20.77 -4.22
N TRP A 171 2.17 21.96 -4.72
CA TRP A 171 3.54 22.41 -4.98
C TRP A 171 4.35 22.57 -3.70
N GLN A 172 3.73 23.06 -2.61
CA GLN A 172 4.38 23.20 -1.30
C GLN A 172 4.74 21.83 -0.70
N SER A 173 3.91 20.80 -0.91
CA SER A 173 4.16 19.46 -0.40
C SER A 173 5.21 18.67 -1.20
N LEU A 174 5.58 19.11 -2.40
CA LEU A 174 6.47 18.38 -3.30
C LEU A 174 7.84 18.06 -2.68
N PRO A 175 8.55 18.99 -1.98
CA PRO A 175 9.82 18.67 -1.34
C PRO A 175 9.71 17.56 -0.29
N LEU A 176 8.66 17.59 0.54
CA LEU A 176 8.41 16.55 1.53
C LEU A 176 8.13 15.21 0.86
N ALA A 177 7.29 15.20 -0.18
CA ALA A 177 6.99 13.99 -0.96
C ALA A 177 8.27 13.38 -1.58
N MET A 178 9.15 14.19 -2.13
CA MET A 178 10.44 13.73 -2.68
C MET A 178 11.33 13.10 -1.60
N ILE A 179 11.42 13.70 -0.42
CA ILE A 179 12.17 13.15 0.71
C ILE A 179 11.58 11.80 1.13
N MET A 180 10.26 11.72 1.28
CA MET A 180 9.57 10.48 1.65
C MET A 180 9.76 9.37 0.61
N ILE A 181 9.69 9.71 -0.68
CA ILE A 181 9.97 8.78 -1.79
C ILE A 181 11.41 8.27 -1.71
N ALA A 182 12.38 9.15 -1.47
CA ALA A 182 13.78 8.77 -1.33
C ALA A 182 14.02 7.83 -0.13
N ILE A 183 13.39 8.11 1.03
CA ILE A 183 13.44 7.25 2.21
C ILE A 183 12.83 5.88 1.91
N GLU A 184 11.65 5.83 1.29
CA GLU A 184 10.98 4.57 0.94
C GLU A 184 11.80 3.77 -0.08
N TRP A 185 12.33 4.42 -1.10
CA TRP A 185 13.20 3.76 -2.08
C TRP A 185 14.43 3.15 -1.42
N ARG A 186 15.12 3.91 -0.55
CA ARG A 186 16.27 3.40 0.23
C ARG A 186 15.85 2.20 1.08
N ARG A 187 14.72 2.30 1.77
CA ARG A 187 14.16 1.22 2.58
C ARG A 187 13.89 -0.05 1.77
N GLN A 188 13.26 0.08 0.59
CA GLN A 188 12.98 -1.05 -0.30
C GLN A 188 14.25 -1.67 -0.86
N TRP A 189 15.23 -0.85 -1.18
CA TRP A 189 16.52 -1.31 -1.69
C TRP A 189 17.29 -2.12 -0.65
N GLU A 190 17.39 -1.64 0.57
CA GLU A 190 18.04 -2.37 1.67
C GLU A 190 17.30 -3.66 2.01
N ARG A 191 15.96 -3.64 2.01
CA ARG A 191 15.14 -4.83 2.25
C ARG A 191 15.40 -5.93 1.23
N LYS A 192 15.62 -5.60 -0.02
CA LYS A 192 15.92 -6.57 -1.08
C LYS A 192 17.18 -7.37 -0.77
N TYR A 193 18.21 -6.71 -0.25
CA TYR A 193 19.50 -7.33 0.04
C TYR A 193 19.60 -7.93 1.45
N MET A 194 18.58 -7.78 2.29
CA MET A 194 18.62 -8.27 3.66
C MET A 194 18.92 -9.77 3.79
N LEU A 195 18.47 -10.56 2.82
CA LEU A 195 18.63 -12.02 2.84
C LEU A 195 20.02 -12.49 2.40
N THR A 196 20.76 -11.67 1.69
CA THR A 196 22.14 -11.97 1.24
C THR A 196 23.17 -11.67 2.32
N LEU A 197 22.77 -11.03 3.42
CA LEU A 197 23.67 -10.62 4.50
C LEU A 197 23.81 -11.71 5.57
N PRO A 198 24.99 -11.79 6.26
CA PRO A 198 25.18 -12.60 7.46
C PRO A 198 24.26 -12.11 8.60
N LEU A 199 24.06 -12.95 9.62
CA LEU A 199 23.09 -12.69 10.73
C LEU A 199 23.32 -11.35 11.44
N GLU A 200 24.57 -10.95 11.66
CA GLU A 200 24.91 -9.67 12.31
C GLU A 200 24.49 -8.47 11.45
N GLY A 201 24.77 -8.53 10.15
CA GLY A 201 24.34 -7.50 9.20
C GLY A 201 22.82 -7.36 9.11
N ARG A 202 22.09 -8.48 9.26
CA ARG A 202 20.62 -8.47 9.28
C ARG A 202 20.04 -7.72 10.50
N LYS A 203 20.64 -7.86 11.68
CA LYS A 203 20.21 -7.12 12.89
C LYS A 203 20.33 -5.61 12.69
N ALA A 204 21.47 -5.15 12.23
CA ALA A 204 21.69 -3.72 11.93
C ALA A 204 20.68 -3.19 10.89
N LEU A 205 20.40 -4.00 9.86
CA LEU A 205 19.43 -3.63 8.82
C LEU A 205 18.00 -3.58 9.34
N LEU A 206 17.61 -4.46 10.25
CA LEU A 206 16.30 -4.44 10.90
C LEU A 206 16.10 -3.16 11.72
N THR A 207 17.13 -2.70 12.44
CA THR A 207 17.08 -1.43 13.16
C THR A 207 16.89 -0.25 12.20
N ARG A 208 17.63 -0.22 11.08
CA ARG A 208 17.44 0.82 10.04
C ARG A 208 16.05 0.79 9.43
N GLN A 209 15.48 -0.40 9.18
CA GLN A 209 14.10 -0.52 8.67
C GLN A 209 13.07 0.10 9.62
N TRP A 210 13.31 0.05 10.93
CA TRP A 210 12.51 0.74 11.93
C TRP A 210 12.67 2.27 11.83
N VAL A 211 13.90 2.74 11.72
CA VAL A 211 14.19 4.18 11.56
C VAL A 211 13.48 4.75 10.33
N TYR A 212 13.57 4.07 9.18
CA TYR A 212 12.87 4.52 7.97
C TYR A 212 11.36 4.59 8.15
N LYS A 213 10.75 3.63 8.84
CA LYS A 213 9.31 3.69 9.15
C LYS A 213 8.95 4.89 10.01
N VAL A 214 9.74 5.16 11.04
CA VAL A 214 9.55 6.34 11.91
C VAL A 214 9.65 7.62 11.09
N LEU A 215 10.66 7.75 10.22
CA LEU A 215 10.83 8.92 9.35
C LEU A 215 9.64 9.09 8.40
N LEU A 216 9.11 8.01 7.81
CA LEU A 216 7.92 8.08 6.96
C LEU A 216 6.67 8.49 7.76
N VAL A 217 6.51 8.01 9.00
CA VAL A 217 5.43 8.46 9.89
C VAL A 217 5.56 9.94 10.19
N LEU A 218 6.76 10.40 10.56
CA LEU A 218 7.03 11.81 10.82
C LEU A 218 6.77 12.66 9.59
N GLY A 219 7.09 12.16 8.37
CA GLY A 219 6.75 12.83 7.12
C GLY A 219 5.24 13.01 6.94
N ILE A 220 4.43 11.98 7.24
CA ILE A 220 2.96 12.10 7.19
C ILE A 220 2.46 13.12 8.24
N LEU A 221 3.00 13.08 9.46
CA LEU A 221 2.61 13.98 10.52
C LEU A 221 3.11 15.43 10.28
N ALA A 222 4.06 15.64 9.39
CA ALA A 222 4.54 16.96 8.99
C ALA A 222 3.64 17.64 7.93
N ILE A 223 2.79 16.89 7.22
CA ILE A 223 1.89 17.43 6.19
C ILE A 223 1.04 18.61 6.69
N PRO A 224 0.45 18.58 7.91
CA PRO A 224 -0.33 19.72 8.41
C PRO A 224 0.44 21.04 8.62
N PHE A 225 1.77 21.01 8.56
CA PHE A 225 2.63 22.15 8.85
C PHE A 225 3.27 22.76 7.57
N ILE A 226 2.90 22.26 6.40
CA ILE A 226 3.32 22.72 5.08
C ILE A 226 2.27 23.66 4.49
#